data_96b4d3cf5a7d70de30cfca22937886db
#
_entry.id   96b4d3cf5a7d70de30cfca22937886db
#
_cell.length_a   1.000
_cell.length_b   1.000
_cell.length_c   1.000
_cell.angle_alpha   90.00
_cell.angle_beta   90.00
_cell.angle_gamma   90.00
#
_symmetry.space_group_name_H-M   'P 1'
#
loop_
_entity.id
_entity.type
_entity.pdbx_description
1 polymer ?
#
loop_
_entity_poly.entity_id
_entity_poly.type
_entity_poly.pdbx_seq_one_letter_code
_entity_poly.pdbx_strand_id
1 'polypeptide(L)'
;MTQLDSYLKRICTANEINYLDDIYEMYSFVSNDDLRKLLATFHTNLNKWITILNNDIRTIYDEEGQLKYCGGYFHAQDSRDYLDLIERIDTLRSKLKSSKYEFRLCKDTYDDFIRRTRRFVVKSGGSTIPEGFEPVETEDLSPVFELVNGVAISRENKKIYASLKSVGEGSYARVFSYVDPTYNIPIILKRALSTLDNKEIKRFKQEFQILKSLHSPYIVQAFAYNESANEYTMEYMDETLYQYILKNNMSLSLKERKGIIAQICKGLEYIHGKNILHRDISLVNIFVKHYEDVNVIKLGDFGLVKNPENRLTSLQTEVKGSLNDPDLVNVGFANYEIRHETFALTRVCYFVLTGRTNISKQKEGVIKKFWNKGTNTDINQRFKSVEELYAAVMAINESNI
;
A
#
# COMPACT_ATOMS: atom_id res chain seq x y z
N MET A 1 14.59 19.77 -21.73
CA MET A 1 15.43 18.68 -21.16
C MET A 1 16.44 19.32 -20.23
N THR A 2 16.49 18.93 -18.96
CA THR A 2 17.49 19.50 -18.03
C THR A 2 18.87 18.91 -18.31
N GLN A 3 19.93 19.55 -17.80
CA GLN A 3 21.30 19.00 -17.91
C GLN A 3 21.39 17.59 -17.33
N LEU A 4 20.60 17.33 -16.28
CA LEU A 4 20.51 16.02 -15.61
C LEU A 4 19.81 14.97 -16.47
N ASP A 5 18.73 15.33 -17.17
CA ASP A 5 18.05 14.43 -18.10
C ASP A 5 18.95 14.04 -19.27
N SER A 6 19.73 15.00 -19.79
CA SER A 6 20.71 14.73 -20.86
C SER A 6 21.83 13.81 -20.39
N TYR A 7 22.26 13.95 -19.12
CA TYR A 7 23.24 13.05 -18.51
C TYR A 7 22.67 11.62 -18.39
N LEU A 8 21.45 11.46 -17.87
CA LEU A 8 20.80 10.15 -17.72
C LEU A 8 20.62 9.46 -19.08
N LYS A 9 20.17 10.17 -20.10
CA LYS A 9 20.03 9.64 -21.46
C LYS A 9 21.38 9.13 -21.98
N ARG A 10 22.47 9.89 -21.81
CA ARG A 10 23.81 9.49 -22.24
C ARG A 10 24.28 8.22 -21.51
N ILE A 11 24.08 8.13 -20.20
CA ILE A 11 24.45 6.96 -19.41
C ILE A 11 23.62 5.74 -19.82
N CYS A 12 22.30 5.91 -20.01
CA CYS A 12 21.43 4.85 -20.46
C CYS A 12 21.85 4.32 -21.84
N THR A 13 22.21 5.20 -22.77
CA THR A 13 22.68 4.80 -24.13
C THR A 13 24.07 4.14 -24.10
N ALA A 14 24.96 4.56 -23.17
CA ALA A 14 26.32 4.04 -23.08
C ALA A 14 26.42 2.70 -22.31
N ASN A 15 25.35 2.27 -21.66
CA ASN A 15 25.32 1.03 -20.88
C ASN A 15 24.44 -0.01 -21.57
N GLU A 16 24.77 -1.27 -21.37
CA GLU A 16 23.87 -2.36 -21.72
C GLU A 16 22.66 -2.30 -20.77
N ILE A 17 21.48 -2.09 -21.35
CA ILE A 17 20.20 -2.05 -20.66
C ILE A 17 19.57 -3.43 -20.78
N ASN A 18 19.54 -4.15 -19.66
CA ASN A 18 18.98 -5.48 -19.58
C ASN A 18 18.18 -5.61 -18.27
N TYR A 19 16.85 -5.71 -18.38
CA TYR A 19 15.95 -5.83 -17.28
C TYR A 19 14.77 -6.75 -17.64
N LEU A 20 14.14 -7.32 -16.61
CA LEU A 20 12.85 -8.00 -16.76
C LEU A 20 11.72 -6.96 -16.77
N ASP A 21 10.72 -7.17 -17.61
CA ASP A 21 9.59 -6.25 -17.77
C ASP A 21 8.84 -6.03 -16.45
N ASP A 22 8.64 -7.08 -15.67
CA ASP A 22 7.99 -7.00 -14.35
C ASP A 22 8.79 -6.10 -13.39
N ILE A 23 10.13 -6.23 -13.39
CA ILE A 23 11.00 -5.38 -12.57
C ILE A 23 10.96 -3.94 -13.08
N TYR A 24 10.95 -3.71 -14.39
CA TYR A 24 10.82 -2.35 -14.94
C TYR A 24 9.51 -1.70 -14.50
N GLU A 25 8.41 -2.44 -14.50
CA GLU A 25 7.10 -1.91 -14.05
C GLU A 25 7.10 -1.54 -12.56
N MET A 26 7.87 -2.21 -11.72
CA MET A 26 8.02 -1.84 -10.30
C MET A 26 8.57 -0.42 -10.10
N TYR A 27 9.36 0.10 -11.05
CA TYR A 27 9.92 1.47 -11.00
C TYR A 27 9.03 2.51 -11.68
N SER A 28 7.73 2.24 -11.88
CA SER A 28 6.78 3.18 -12.48
C SER A 28 6.67 4.53 -11.75
N PHE A 29 7.08 4.61 -10.48
CA PHE A 29 7.17 5.85 -9.72
C PHE A 29 8.34 6.77 -10.14
N VAL A 30 9.26 6.30 -10.97
CA VAL A 30 10.37 7.08 -11.50
C VAL A 30 9.92 7.77 -12.79
N SER A 31 9.75 9.09 -12.75
CA SER A 31 9.22 9.88 -13.87
C SER A 31 10.16 9.99 -15.08
N ASN A 32 11.47 9.78 -14.89
CA ASN A 32 12.45 9.80 -15.97
C ASN A 32 12.68 8.37 -16.47
N ASP A 33 12.33 8.09 -17.71
CA ASP A 33 12.37 6.76 -18.32
C ASP A 33 13.80 6.18 -18.38
N ASP A 34 14.81 7.00 -18.67
CA ASP A 34 16.22 6.54 -18.69
C ASP A 34 16.67 6.10 -17.29
N LEU A 35 16.31 6.84 -16.24
CA LEU A 35 16.60 6.43 -14.87
C LEU A 35 15.80 5.16 -14.48
N ARG A 36 14.55 5.09 -14.88
CA ARG A 36 13.71 3.90 -14.64
C ARG A 36 14.35 2.65 -15.22
N LYS A 37 14.82 2.70 -16.46
CA LYS A 37 15.54 1.62 -17.13
C LYS A 37 16.83 1.24 -16.40
N LEU A 38 17.62 2.24 -15.97
CA LEU A 38 18.85 2.00 -15.22
C LEU A 38 18.60 1.32 -13.88
N LEU A 39 17.60 1.77 -13.09
CA LEU A 39 17.26 1.15 -11.81
C LEU A 39 16.71 -0.27 -11.98
N ALA A 40 15.88 -0.51 -12.99
CA ALA A 40 15.40 -1.85 -13.33
C ALA A 40 16.55 -2.79 -13.74
N THR A 41 17.49 -2.29 -14.56
CA THR A 41 18.70 -3.03 -14.95
C THR A 41 19.56 -3.36 -13.74
N PHE A 42 19.78 -2.42 -12.83
CA PHE A 42 20.55 -2.66 -11.61
C PHE A 42 19.87 -3.68 -10.69
N HIS A 43 18.56 -3.60 -10.54
CA HIS A 43 17.79 -4.57 -9.74
C HIS A 43 17.90 -5.97 -10.33
N THR A 44 17.61 -6.13 -11.62
CA THR A 44 17.71 -7.43 -12.32
C THR A 44 19.12 -8.04 -12.18
N ASN A 45 20.15 -7.22 -12.35
CA ASN A 45 21.53 -7.71 -12.23
C ASN A 45 21.94 -7.98 -10.77
N LEU A 46 21.46 -7.22 -9.78
CA LEU A 46 21.70 -7.55 -8.37
C LEU A 46 21.08 -8.90 -8.02
N ASN A 47 19.84 -9.18 -8.42
CA ASN A 47 19.20 -10.48 -8.21
C ASN A 47 19.99 -11.62 -8.87
N LYS A 48 20.46 -11.41 -10.11
CA LYS A 48 21.32 -12.36 -10.82
C LYS A 48 22.57 -12.69 -10.00
N TRP A 49 23.30 -11.67 -9.54
CA TRP A 49 24.57 -11.88 -8.84
C TRP A 49 24.39 -12.45 -7.42
N ILE A 50 23.32 -12.06 -6.72
CA ILE A 50 22.93 -12.69 -5.45
C ILE A 50 22.65 -14.20 -5.67
N THR A 51 21.89 -14.55 -6.71
CA THR A 51 21.57 -15.94 -7.03
C THR A 51 22.81 -16.75 -7.37
N ILE A 52 23.70 -16.23 -8.21
CA ILE A 52 24.96 -16.91 -8.58
C ILE A 52 25.82 -17.12 -7.33
N LEU A 53 26.02 -16.06 -6.52
CA LEU A 53 26.84 -16.17 -5.31
C LEU A 53 26.23 -17.15 -4.30
N ASN A 54 24.92 -17.15 -4.12
CA ASN A 54 24.21 -18.12 -3.26
C ASN A 54 24.45 -19.57 -3.72
N ASN A 55 24.43 -19.83 -5.03
CA ASN A 55 24.69 -21.14 -5.61
C ASN A 55 26.15 -21.62 -5.43
N ASP A 56 27.08 -20.67 -5.29
CA ASP A 56 28.49 -20.96 -5.06
C ASP A 56 28.83 -21.23 -3.58
N ILE A 57 27.86 -21.04 -2.66
CA ILE A 57 28.02 -21.35 -1.23
C ILE A 57 27.88 -22.85 -1.02
N ARG A 58 28.90 -23.45 -0.40
CA ARG A 58 28.86 -24.86 0.01
C ARG A 58 28.15 -25.00 1.35
N THR A 59 27.34 -26.03 1.45
CA THR A 59 26.60 -26.35 2.67
C THR A 59 26.89 -27.73 3.15
N ILE A 60 26.93 -27.95 4.47
CA ILE A 60 27.01 -29.28 5.11
C ILE A 60 26.01 -29.28 6.27
N TYR A 61 25.61 -30.50 6.69
CA TYR A 61 24.90 -30.70 7.95
C TYR A 61 25.90 -31.17 9.02
N ASP A 62 25.83 -30.56 10.20
CA ASP A 62 26.65 -31.01 11.32
C ASP A 62 26.08 -32.28 11.98
N GLU A 63 26.77 -32.74 13.04
CA GLU A 63 26.35 -33.96 13.77
C GLU A 63 24.99 -33.81 14.46
N GLU A 64 24.53 -32.58 14.69
CA GLU A 64 23.23 -32.24 15.28
C GLU A 64 22.15 -32.05 14.21
N GLY A 65 22.48 -32.18 12.92
CA GLY A 65 21.58 -32.01 11.78
C GLY A 65 21.31 -30.52 11.43
N GLN A 66 22.13 -29.56 11.93
CA GLN A 66 22.01 -28.17 11.59
C GLN A 66 22.78 -27.85 10.32
N LEU A 67 22.17 -27.00 9.46
CA LEU A 67 22.79 -26.54 8.22
C LEU A 67 23.92 -25.55 8.53
N LYS A 68 25.10 -25.81 7.98
CA LYS A 68 26.27 -24.91 8.05
C LYS A 68 26.71 -24.48 6.67
N TYR A 69 27.10 -23.21 6.56
CA TYR A 69 27.64 -22.60 5.35
C TYR A 69 29.17 -22.63 5.43
N CYS A 70 29.79 -23.42 4.55
CA CYS A 70 31.24 -23.74 4.58
C CYS A 70 32.06 -22.90 3.60
N GLY A 71 31.58 -21.69 3.29
CA GLY A 71 32.22 -20.86 2.29
C GLY A 71 31.98 -21.35 0.87
N GLY A 72 32.83 -20.92 -0.07
CA GLY A 72 32.67 -21.24 -1.47
C GLY A 72 33.67 -20.52 -2.35
N TYR A 73 33.42 -20.48 -3.65
CA TYR A 73 34.31 -19.80 -4.59
C TYR A 73 33.49 -19.09 -5.67
N PHE A 74 33.59 -17.76 -5.70
CA PHE A 74 32.94 -16.91 -6.68
C PHE A 74 33.91 -16.65 -7.84
N HIS A 75 33.54 -17.04 -9.06
CA HIS A 75 34.44 -17.06 -10.20
C HIS A 75 34.96 -15.68 -10.56
N ALA A 76 36.17 -15.67 -11.18
CA ALA A 76 36.90 -14.41 -11.48
C ALA A 76 36.14 -13.48 -12.43
N GLN A 77 35.39 -14.02 -13.41
CA GLN A 77 34.57 -13.20 -14.31
C GLN A 77 33.35 -12.65 -13.56
N ASP A 78 32.66 -13.48 -12.80
CA ASP A 78 31.49 -13.08 -12.02
C ASP A 78 31.86 -12.04 -10.97
N SER A 79 33.02 -12.19 -10.31
CA SER A 79 33.56 -11.20 -9.37
C SER A 79 33.78 -9.84 -10.04
N ARG A 80 34.33 -9.82 -11.26
CA ARG A 80 34.56 -8.56 -12.01
C ARG A 80 33.21 -7.90 -12.37
N ASP A 81 32.33 -8.66 -12.98
CA ASP A 81 31.05 -8.14 -13.46
C ASP A 81 30.16 -7.64 -12.31
N TYR A 82 30.20 -8.35 -11.17
CA TYR A 82 29.54 -7.90 -9.95
C TYR A 82 30.13 -6.58 -9.42
N LEU A 83 31.44 -6.49 -9.30
CA LEU A 83 32.10 -5.26 -8.81
C LEU A 83 31.87 -4.08 -9.76
N ASP A 84 31.86 -4.31 -11.08
CA ASP A 84 31.56 -3.28 -12.07
C ASP A 84 30.09 -2.80 -11.94
N LEU A 85 29.14 -3.69 -11.65
CA LEU A 85 27.77 -3.31 -11.34
C LEU A 85 27.69 -2.39 -10.11
N ILE A 86 28.37 -2.77 -9.02
CA ILE A 86 28.38 -1.98 -7.78
C ILE A 86 29.02 -0.60 -8.00
N GLU A 87 30.11 -0.54 -8.75
CA GLU A 87 30.78 0.73 -9.10
C GLU A 87 29.87 1.64 -9.93
N ARG A 88 29.10 1.07 -10.86
CA ARG A 88 28.10 1.82 -11.66
C ARG A 88 26.98 2.37 -10.80
N ILE A 89 26.45 1.57 -9.88
CA ILE A 89 25.41 2.00 -8.92
C ILE A 89 25.95 3.16 -8.07
N ASP A 90 27.13 3.01 -7.47
CA ASP A 90 27.74 4.05 -6.62
C ASP A 90 28.03 5.34 -7.39
N THR A 91 28.53 5.21 -8.62
CA THR A 91 28.79 6.36 -9.49
C THR A 91 27.52 7.13 -9.79
N LEU A 92 26.45 6.41 -10.17
CA LEU A 92 25.16 7.05 -10.46
C LEU A 92 24.55 7.69 -9.20
N ARG A 93 24.59 6.99 -8.05
CA ARG A 93 24.13 7.55 -6.75
C ARG A 93 24.89 8.84 -6.40
N SER A 94 26.21 8.85 -6.54
CA SER A 94 27.04 10.04 -6.28
C SER A 94 26.69 11.21 -7.18
N LYS A 95 26.46 10.96 -8.47
CA LYS A 95 26.11 12.00 -9.46
C LYS A 95 24.73 12.57 -9.30
N LEU A 96 23.77 11.76 -8.79
CA LEU A 96 22.39 12.17 -8.59
C LEU A 96 22.11 12.70 -7.17
N LYS A 97 23.11 12.70 -6.30
CA LYS A 97 23.01 13.19 -4.92
C LYS A 97 22.48 14.62 -4.88
N SER A 98 21.56 14.89 -3.95
CA SER A 98 20.87 16.18 -3.76
C SER A 98 20.05 16.65 -4.98
N SER A 99 19.73 15.75 -5.89
CA SER A 99 18.84 16.03 -7.03
C SER A 99 17.46 15.41 -6.84
N LYS A 100 16.48 15.79 -7.69
CA LYS A 100 15.17 15.13 -7.73
C LYS A 100 15.22 13.65 -8.09
N TYR A 101 16.36 13.18 -8.59
CA TYR A 101 16.60 11.80 -9.01
C TYR A 101 17.53 11.04 -8.06
N GLU A 102 17.83 11.62 -6.89
CA GLU A 102 18.60 10.92 -5.86
C GLU A 102 17.88 9.65 -5.44
N PHE A 103 18.60 8.52 -5.43
CA PHE A 103 18.05 7.23 -5.07
C PHE A 103 18.94 6.49 -4.06
N ARG A 104 18.33 5.55 -3.32
CA ARG A 104 19.04 4.68 -2.38
C ARG A 104 18.47 3.26 -2.43
N LEU A 105 19.19 2.31 -1.89
CA LEU A 105 18.64 1.00 -1.57
C LEU A 105 17.58 1.14 -0.45
N CYS A 106 16.42 0.53 -0.62
CA CYS A 106 15.34 0.52 0.36
C CYS A 106 15.18 -0.84 1.07
N LYS A 107 16.03 -1.82 0.73
CA LYS A 107 16.07 -3.14 1.37
C LYS A 107 17.39 -3.29 2.12
N ASP A 108 17.29 -3.41 3.45
CA ASP A 108 18.46 -3.59 4.33
C ASP A 108 19.23 -4.85 3.99
N THR A 109 18.57 -5.90 3.51
CA THR A 109 19.19 -7.16 3.04
C THR A 109 20.15 -6.95 1.89
N TYR A 110 19.81 -6.07 0.92
CA TYR A 110 20.69 -5.76 -0.23
C TYR A 110 21.86 -4.87 0.17
N ASP A 111 21.63 -3.89 1.04
CA ASP A 111 22.72 -3.04 1.55
C ASP A 111 23.71 -3.86 2.39
N ASP A 112 23.20 -4.74 3.25
CA ASP A 112 24.04 -5.66 4.02
C ASP A 112 24.79 -6.65 3.12
N PHE A 113 24.13 -7.22 2.11
CA PHE A 113 24.77 -8.10 1.13
C PHE A 113 25.94 -7.40 0.42
N ILE A 114 25.71 -6.20 -0.12
CA ILE A 114 26.76 -5.41 -0.79
C ILE A 114 27.90 -5.09 0.20
N ARG A 115 27.57 -4.73 1.43
CA ARG A 115 28.56 -4.41 2.47
C ARG A 115 29.41 -5.63 2.84
N ARG A 116 28.81 -6.83 2.95
CA ARG A 116 29.50 -8.09 3.27
C ARG A 116 30.39 -8.54 2.10
N THR A 117 29.88 -8.49 0.87
CA THR A 117 30.60 -8.93 -0.33
C THR A 117 31.79 -8.03 -0.65
N ARG A 118 31.73 -6.72 -0.39
CA ARG A 118 32.89 -5.80 -0.55
C ARG A 118 34.11 -6.19 0.28
N ARG A 119 33.96 -7.05 1.30
CA ARG A 119 35.08 -7.48 2.15
C ARG A 119 35.91 -8.61 1.56
N PHE A 120 35.36 -9.38 0.62
CA PHE A 120 36.06 -10.54 0.06
C PHE A 120 36.04 -10.62 -1.46
N VAL A 121 35.11 -9.96 -2.15
CA VAL A 121 35.05 -10.00 -3.61
C VAL A 121 36.17 -9.13 -4.19
N VAL A 122 37.00 -9.70 -5.09
CA VAL A 122 38.13 -9.04 -5.71
C VAL A 122 38.08 -9.17 -7.23
N LYS A 123 38.69 -8.20 -7.94
CA LYS A 123 38.68 -8.12 -9.42
C LYS A 123 39.57 -9.18 -10.11
N SER A 124 40.52 -9.78 -9.42
CA SER A 124 41.47 -10.75 -10.02
C SER A 124 41.56 -12.03 -9.25
N GLY A 125 41.68 -13.18 -9.96
CA GLY A 125 41.85 -14.50 -9.35
C GLY A 125 40.61 -15.19 -8.83
N GLY A 126 39.44 -14.52 -8.95
CA GLY A 126 38.20 -14.99 -8.29
C GLY A 126 38.19 -14.67 -6.79
N SER A 127 37.12 -15.00 -6.10
CA SER A 127 36.89 -14.59 -4.71
C SER A 127 36.49 -15.78 -3.84
N THR A 128 37.20 -15.98 -2.73
CA THR A 128 36.82 -17.00 -1.73
C THR A 128 35.67 -16.48 -0.87
N ILE A 129 34.55 -17.17 -0.89
CA ILE A 129 33.41 -16.88 -0.01
C ILE A 129 33.77 -17.35 1.40
N PRO A 130 33.64 -16.48 2.43
CA PRO A 130 33.97 -16.86 3.81
C PRO A 130 33.05 -17.93 4.37
N GLU A 131 33.56 -18.73 5.31
CA GLU A 131 32.73 -19.62 6.13
C GLU A 131 31.69 -18.79 6.93
N GLY A 132 30.49 -19.34 7.07
CA GLY A 132 29.38 -18.64 7.73
C GLY A 132 28.74 -17.52 6.91
N PHE A 133 29.09 -17.36 5.61
CA PHE A 133 28.40 -16.44 4.73
C PHE A 133 27.03 -17.04 4.36
N GLU A 134 25.98 -16.47 4.93
CA GLU A 134 24.61 -16.90 4.69
C GLU A 134 24.06 -16.35 3.36
N PRO A 135 23.32 -17.17 2.60
CA PRO A 135 22.65 -16.71 1.38
C PRO A 135 21.61 -15.62 1.69
N VAL A 136 21.32 -14.82 0.69
CA VAL A 136 20.34 -13.73 0.77
C VAL A 136 19.23 -14.01 -0.24
N GLU A 137 17.98 -13.86 0.17
CA GLU A 137 16.84 -13.97 -0.73
C GLU A 137 16.78 -12.79 -1.68
N THR A 138 16.48 -13.08 -2.96
CA THR A 138 16.24 -12.04 -3.96
C THR A 138 14.84 -11.45 -3.82
N GLU A 139 14.69 -10.19 -4.18
CA GLU A 139 13.42 -9.49 -4.14
C GLU A 139 12.87 -9.34 -5.56
N ASP A 140 11.86 -10.12 -5.88
CA ASP A 140 11.26 -10.15 -7.22
C ASP A 140 9.86 -9.53 -7.26
N LEU A 141 9.34 -9.09 -6.10
CA LEU A 141 7.97 -8.59 -5.97
C LEU A 141 7.87 -7.11 -5.62
N SER A 142 8.99 -6.47 -5.24
CA SER A 142 9.00 -5.05 -4.90
C SER A 142 10.33 -4.38 -5.26
N PRO A 143 10.36 -3.04 -5.46
CA PRO A 143 11.59 -2.33 -5.80
C PRO A 143 12.66 -2.46 -4.72
N VAL A 144 13.92 -2.59 -5.11
CA VAL A 144 15.08 -2.55 -4.19
C VAL A 144 15.69 -1.14 -4.10
N PHE A 145 15.33 -0.25 -5.03
CA PHE A 145 15.71 1.17 -4.99
C PHE A 145 14.49 2.05 -4.79
N GLU A 146 14.65 3.14 -4.04
CA GLU A 146 13.67 4.21 -3.89
C GLU A 146 14.30 5.57 -4.20
N LEU A 147 13.48 6.54 -4.63
CA LEU A 147 13.93 7.92 -4.75
C LEU A 147 13.95 8.57 -3.36
N VAL A 148 15.09 9.13 -2.97
CA VAL A 148 15.25 9.85 -1.69
C VAL A 148 14.36 11.09 -1.66
N ASN A 149 14.22 11.75 -2.82
CA ASN A 149 13.51 13.02 -2.97
C ASN A 149 12.30 12.90 -3.91
N GLY A 150 11.44 11.91 -3.66
CA GLY A 150 10.41 11.44 -4.60
C GLY A 150 9.20 12.35 -4.84
N VAL A 151 9.01 13.46 -4.11
CA VAL A 151 7.91 14.42 -4.33
C VAL A 151 8.48 15.83 -4.43
N ALA A 152 8.18 16.48 -5.55
CA ALA A 152 8.40 17.90 -5.70
C ALA A 152 7.15 18.65 -5.25
N ILE A 153 7.19 19.28 -4.07
CA ILE A 153 6.17 20.20 -3.60
C ILE A 153 6.51 21.55 -4.17
N SER A 154 5.70 22.04 -5.12
CA SER A 154 5.88 23.37 -5.71
C SER A 154 5.14 24.42 -4.89
N ARG A 155 5.87 25.36 -4.27
CA ARG A 155 5.32 26.54 -3.59
C ARG A 155 6.19 27.74 -3.88
N GLU A 156 5.56 28.86 -4.21
CA GLU A 156 6.20 30.18 -4.37
C GLU A 156 7.51 30.14 -5.20
N ASN A 157 7.48 29.45 -6.35
CA ASN A 157 8.63 29.25 -7.23
C ASN A 157 9.82 28.44 -6.65
N LYS A 158 9.66 27.84 -5.46
CA LYS A 158 10.64 26.89 -4.90
C LYS A 158 10.09 25.46 -4.97
N LYS A 159 10.90 24.55 -5.48
CA LYS A 159 10.64 23.10 -5.42
C LYS A 159 11.31 22.55 -4.16
N ILE A 160 10.49 22.10 -3.21
CA ILE A 160 10.95 21.44 -2.00
C ILE A 160 10.74 19.94 -2.23
N TYR A 161 11.75 19.14 -1.93
CA TYR A 161 11.69 17.69 -2.11
C TYR A 161 11.52 17.00 -0.74
N ALA A 162 10.61 16.03 -0.67
CA ALA A 162 10.43 15.17 0.50
C ALA A 162 10.71 13.70 0.12
N SER A 163 11.32 12.96 1.03
CA SER A 163 11.53 11.52 0.83
C SER A 163 10.23 10.74 0.97
N LEU A 164 9.96 9.83 0.04
CA LEU A 164 8.79 8.94 0.07
C LEU A 164 9.14 7.62 0.75
N LYS A 165 8.29 7.23 1.69
CA LYS A 165 8.29 5.89 2.30
C LYS A 165 7.11 5.10 1.73
N SER A 166 7.35 3.94 1.16
CA SER A 166 6.26 3.06 0.71
C SER A 166 5.43 2.58 1.91
N VAL A 167 4.12 2.69 1.79
CA VAL A 167 3.14 2.28 2.81
C VAL A 167 2.36 1.06 2.36
N GLY A 168 2.07 0.97 1.07
CA GLY A 168 1.33 -0.15 0.49
C GLY A 168 1.11 -0.01 -1.00
N GLU A 169 0.64 -1.09 -1.61
CA GLU A 169 0.26 -1.16 -3.01
C GLU A 169 -1.10 -1.84 -3.13
N GLY A 170 -1.98 -1.25 -3.94
CA GLY A 170 -3.29 -1.79 -4.29
C GLY A 170 -3.40 -2.06 -5.78
N SER A 171 -4.56 -2.56 -6.22
CA SER A 171 -4.82 -2.91 -7.63
C SER A 171 -4.71 -1.73 -8.60
N TYR A 172 -4.83 -0.48 -8.13
CA TYR A 172 -4.89 0.72 -8.97
C TYR A 172 -3.85 1.77 -8.61
N ALA A 173 -3.23 1.68 -7.42
CA ALA A 173 -2.34 2.71 -6.94
C ALA A 173 -1.30 2.19 -5.96
N ARG A 174 -0.15 2.85 -5.92
CA ARG A 174 0.83 2.78 -4.83
C ARG A 174 0.59 3.90 -3.85
N VAL A 175 0.78 3.57 -2.58
CA VAL A 175 0.59 4.50 -1.47
C VAL A 175 1.92 4.73 -0.79
N PHE A 176 2.28 6.00 -0.66
CA PHE A 176 3.49 6.45 0.01
C PHE A 176 3.14 7.41 1.14
N SER A 177 4.01 7.50 2.14
CA SER A 177 3.98 8.57 3.13
C SER A 177 5.23 9.43 3.03
N TYR A 178 5.09 10.71 3.36
CA TYR A 178 6.20 11.63 3.53
C TYR A 178 5.87 12.65 4.62
N VAL A 179 6.89 13.30 5.18
CA VAL A 179 6.69 14.44 6.08
C VAL A 179 6.77 15.71 5.25
N ASP A 180 5.71 16.52 5.27
CA ASP A 180 5.73 17.83 4.59
C ASP A 180 6.78 18.71 5.27
N PRO A 181 7.81 19.18 4.54
CA PRO A 181 8.93 19.89 5.15
C PRO A 181 8.56 21.31 5.62
N THR A 182 7.40 21.82 5.21
CA THR A 182 6.91 23.16 5.62
C THR A 182 6.10 23.09 6.90
N TYR A 183 5.21 22.08 6.99
CA TYR A 183 4.29 21.96 8.12
C TYR A 183 4.76 20.93 9.16
N ASN A 184 5.79 20.14 8.83
CA ASN A 184 6.30 19.04 9.65
C ASN A 184 5.20 18.03 10.04
N ILE A 185 4.27 17.76 9.13
CA ILE A 185 3.19 16.79 9.31
C ILE A 185 3.31 15.64 8.31
N PRO A 186 2.95 14.41 8.68
CA PRO A 186 2.90 13.29 7.76
C PRO A 186 1.74 13.44 6.78
N ILE A 187 2.01 13.15 5.52
CA ILE A 187 1.08 13.19 4.39
C ILE A 187 1.13 11.86 3.65
N ILE A 188 -0.02 11.39 3.16
CA ILE A 188 -0.10 10.28 2.22
C ILE A 188 -0.10 10.81 0.79
N LEU A 189 0.70 10.17 -0.07
CA LEU A 189 0.66 10.29 -1.52
C LEU A 189 0.14 8.99 -2.11
N LYS A 190 -1.00 9.05 -2.79
CA LYS A 190 -1.55 7.93 -3.57
C LYS A 190 -1.26 8.20 -5.05
N ARG A 191 -0.53 7.31 -5.70
CA ARG A 191 -0.08 7.44 -7.10
C ARG A 191 -0.67 6.30 -7.92
N ALA A 192 -1.31 6.64 -9.02
CA ALA A 192 -1.85 5.66 -9.97
C ALA A 192 -0.73 4.78 -10.54
N LEU A 193 -1.01 3.49 -10.76
CA LEU A 193 -0.09 2.60 -11.45
C LEU A 193 0.05 3.03 -12.92
N SER A 194 1.24 2.89 -13.47
CA SER A 194 1.51 3.21 -14.89
C SER A 194 0.81 2.26 -15.87
N THR A 195 0.40 1.08 -15.40
CA THR A 195 -0.32 0.06 -16.16
C THR A 195 -1.80 0.38 -16.36
N LEU A 196 -2.33 1.42 -15.69
CA LEU A 196 -3.76 1.76 -15.78
C LEU A 196 -4.13 2.30 -17.15
N ASP A 197 -5.28 1.86 -17.66
CA ASP A 197 -5.86 2.42 -18.86
C ASP A 197 -6.50 3.82 -18.59
N ASN A 198 -6.92 4.49 -19.67
CA ASN A 198 -7.54 5.82 -19.59
C ASN A 198 -8.83 5.84 -18.76
N LYS A 199 -9.55 4.72 -18.69
CA LYS A 199 -10.80 4.58 -17.94
C LYS A 199 -10.51 4.45 -16.45
N GLU A 200 -9.47 3.69 -16.10
CA GLU A 200 -9.00 3.51 -14.73
C GLU A 200 -8.39 4.79 -14.16
N ILE A 201 -7.61 5.53 -14.97
CA ILE A 201 -7.10 6.86 -14.60
C ILE A 201 -8.25 7.84 -14.34
N LYS A 202 -9.31 7.83 -15.17
CA LYS A 202 -10.49 8.65 -14.92
C LYS A 202 -11.18 8.30 -13.59
N ARG A 203 -11.26 7.00 -13.24
CA ARG A 203 -11.81 6.56 -11.95
C ARG A 203 -10.94 7.02 -10.79
N PHE A 204 -9.61 6.89 -10.93
CA PHE A 204 -8.66 7.35 -9.92
C PHE A 204 -8.79 8.87 -9.66
N LYS A 205 -8.93 9.66 -10.72
CA LYS A 205 -9.18 11.10 -10.61
C LYS A 205 -10.54 11.41 -9.99
N GLN A 206 -11.57 10.64 -10.33
CA GLN A 206 -12.91 10.77 -9.77
C GLN A 206 -12.92 10.46 -8.26
N GLU A 207 -12.19 9.45 -7.80
CA GLU A 207 -12.01 9.17 -6.37
C GLU A 207 -11.49 10.42 -5.63
N PHE A 208 -10.43 11.04 -6.16
CA PHE A 208 -9.89 12.28 -5.61
C PHE A 208 -10.95 13.39 -5.56
N GLN A 209 -11.69 13.61 -6.66
CA GLN A 209 -12.71 14.65 -6.75
C GLN A 209 -13.81 14.47 -5.70
N ILE A 210 -14.26 13.24 -5.50
CA ILE A 210 -15.24 12.89 -4.48
C ILE A 210 -14.68 13.20 -3.09
N LEU A 211 -13.52 12.63 -2.74
CA LEU A 211 -12.88 12.90 -1.45
C LEU A 211 -12.67 14.40 -1.20
N LYS A 212 -12.24 15.14 -2.22
CA LYS A 212 -12.01 16.58 -2.13
C LYS A 212 -13.28 17.37 -1.87
N SER A 213 -14.44 16.88 -2.31
CA SER A 213 -15.74 17.54 -2.11
C SER A 213 -16.35 17.25 -0.73
N LEU A 214 -15.79 16.28 0.01
CA LEU A 214 -16.29 15.86 1.32
C LEU A 214 -15.55 16.60 2.45
N HIS A 215 -16.32 17.25 3.33
CA HIS A 215 -15.81 17.98 4.48
C HIS A 215 -16.46 17.46 5.76
N SER A 216 -15.88 16.46 6.37
CA SER A 216 -16.35 15.85 7.62
C SER A 216 -15.16 15.33 8.43
N PRO A 217 -15.18 15.44 9.77
CA PRO A 217 -14.14 14.86 10.61
C PRO A 217 -14.07 13.32 10.50
N TYR A 218 -15.10 12.70 9.95
CA TYR A 218 -15.22 11.24 9.80
C TYR A 218 -14.87 10.73 8.39
N ILE A 219 -14.32 11.61 7.53
CA ILE A 219 -13.86 11.28 6.19
C ILE A 219 -12.39 11.67 6.07
N VAL A 220 -11.58 10.82 5.44
CA VAL A 220 -10.18 11.13 5.11
C VAL A 220 -10.14 12.33 4.16
N GLN A 221 -9.34 13.34 4.48
CA GLN A 221 -9.29 14.56 3.68
C GLN A 221 -8.29 14.44 2.53
N ALA A 222 -8.71 14.71 1.31
CA ALA A 222 -7.83 14.88 0.16
C ALA A 222 -7.38 16.33 -0.01
N PHE A 223 -6.11 16.56 -0.39
CA PHE A 223 -5.51 17.89 -0.45
C PHE A 223 -5.34 18.40 -1.88
N ALA A 224 -4.49 17.78 -2.68
CA ALA A 224 -4.13 18.25 -4.01
C ALA A 224 -3.95 17.08 -4.99
N TYR A 225 -4.25 17.31 -6.27
CA TYR A 225 -4.04 16.37 -7.38
C TYR A 225 -2.94 16.89 -8.30
N ASN A 226 -2.04 16.03 -8.70
CA ASN A 226 -1.02 16.30 -9.69
C ASN A 226 -1.36 15.59 -11.01
N GLU A 227 -1.81 16.34 -12.00
CA GLU A 227 -2.23 15.83 -13.31
C GLU A 227 -1.08 15.16 -14.08
N SER A 228 0.14 15.69 -13.97
CA SER A 228 1.28 15.19 -14.74
C SER A 228 1.80 13.82 -14.26
N ALA A 229 1.56 13.50 -12.99
CA ALA A 229 2.00 12.25 -12.37
C ALA A 229 0.84 11.31 -12.01
N ASN A 230 -0.41 11.71 -12.27
CA ASN A 230 -1.61 10.99 -11.85
C ASN A 230 -1.53 10.57 -10.38
N GLU A 231 -1.31 11.53 -9.49
CA GLU A 231 -1.17 11.31 -8.06
C GLU A 231 -1.91 12.37 -7.25
N TYR A 232 -2.32 12.02 -6.05
CA TYR A 232 -2.89 12.99 -5.13
C TYR A 232 -2.40 12.80 -3.70
N THR A 233 -2.46 13.87 -2.94
CA THR A 233 -2.10 13.90 -1.53
C THR A 233 -3.36 13.88 -0.67
N MET A 234 -3.26 13.18 0.46
CA MET A 234 -4.33 13.09 1.44
C MET A 234 -3.79 12.98 2.87
N GLU A 235 -4.67 13.11 3.82
CA GLU A 235 -4.39 13.01 5.25
C GLU A 235 -3.73 11.66 5.59
N TYR A 236 -2.70 11.71 6.44
CA TYR A 236 -2.06 10.52 6.97
C TYR A 236 -2.93 9.93 8.09
N MET A 237 -3.19 8.64 8.01
CA MET A 237 -3.90 7.86 9.01
C MET A 237 -2.93 6.92 9.72
N ASP A 238 -3.08 6.75 11.02
CA ASP A 238 -2.08 6.03 11.83
C ASP A 238 -2.20 4.52 11.67
N GLU A 239 -3.42 3.99 11.59
CA GLU A 239 -3.68 2.56 11.35
C GLU A 239 -5.07 2.32 10.76
N THR A 240 -5.32 1.10 10.26
CA THR A 240 -6.65 0.67 9.83
C THR A 240 -7.50 0.26 11.04
N LEU A 241 -8.83 0.28 10.90
CA LEU A 241 -9.74 -0.24 11.91
C LEU A 241 -9.44 -1.70 12.25
N TYR A 242 -9.04 -2.50 11.25
CA TYR A 242 -8.64 -3.89 11.46
C TYR A 242 -7.48 -4.00 12.44
N GLN A 243 -6.40 -3.27 12.19
CA GLN A 243 -5.21 -3.27 13.05
C GLN A 243 -5.52 -2.77 14.46
N TYR A 244 -6.28 -1.67 14.56
CA TYR A 244 -6.67 -1.08 15.83
C TYR A 244 -7.48 -2.05 16.72
N ILE A 245 -8.51 -2.69 16.15
CA ILE A 245 -9.34 -3.63 16.91
C ILE A 245 -8.54 -4.86 17.33
N LEU A 246 -7.71 -5.43 16.45
CA LEU A 246 -6.88 -6.59 16.83
C LEU A 246 -5.93 -6.26 17.98
N LYS A 247 -5.28 -5.11 17.93
CA LYS A 247 -4.32 -4.67 18.96
C LYS A 247 -4.99 -4.40 20.31
N ASN A 248 -6.19 -3.83 20.30
CA ASN A 248 -6.87 -3.36 21.49
C ASN A 248 -8.06 -4.24 21.91
N ASN A 249 -8.27 -5.39 21.28
CA ASN A 249 -9.49 -6.19 21.46
C ASN A 249 -9.77 -6.58 22.92
N MET A 250 -8.75 -6.85 23.70
CA MET A 250 -8.90 -7.26 25.12
C MET A 250 -9.16 -6.08 26.08
N SER A 251 -8.84 -4.85 25.68
CA SER A 251 -8.94 -3.66 26.53
C SER A 251 -10.17 -2.79 26.23
N LEU A 252 -10.73 -2.88 25.03
CA LEU A 252 -11.86 -2.07 24.63
C LEU A 252 -13.15 -2.48 25.36
N SER A 253 -13.71 -1.54 26.11
CA SER A 253 -15.06 -1.67 26.70
C SER A 253 -16.17 -1.62 25.64
N LEU A 254 -17.35 -2.10 25.96
CA LEU A 254 -18.52 -1.99 25.07
C LEU A 254 -18.85 -0.53 24.71
N LYS A 255 -18.66 0.39 25.66
CA LYS A 255 -18.88 1.83 25.44
C LYS A 255 -17.93 2.38 24.35
N GLU A 256 -16.65 2.03 24.41
CA GLU A 256 -15.66 2.46 23.41
C GLU A 256 -15.95 1.86 22.03
N ARG A 257 -16.30 0.57 21.98
CA ARG A 257 -16.72 -0.11 20.72
C ARG A 257 -17.93 0.57 20.08
N LYS A 258 -18.93 0.92 20.89
CA LYS A 258 -20.09 1.70 20.43
C LYS A 258 -19.68 3.10 19.95
N GLY A 259 -18.73 3.74 20.63
CA GLY A 259 -18.16 5.03 20.22
C GLY A 259 -17.48 4.97 18.84
N ILE A 260 -16.74 3.89 18.56
CA ILE A 260 -16.15 3.63 17.23
C ILE A 260 -17.26 3.48 16.18
N ILE A 261 -18.26 2.64 16.44
CA ILE A 261 -19.38 2.42 15.51
C ILE A 261 -20.16 3.71 15.27
N ALA A 262 -20.38 4.52 16.31
CA ALA A 262 -21.05 5.81 16.18
C ALA A 262 -20.32 6.76 15.21
N GLN A 263 -19.00 6.79 15.24
CA GLN A 263 -18.20 7.61 14.32
C GLN A 263 -18.29 7.10 12.87
N ILE A 264 -18.24 5.77 12.67
CA ILE A 264 -18.43 5.14 11.35
C ILE A 264 -19.82 5.52 10.79
N CYS A 265 -20.87 5.36 11.60
CA CYS A 265 -22.23 5.69 11.19
C CYS A 265 -22.37 7.17 10.81
N LYS A 266 -21.82 8.09 11.60
CA LYS A 266 -21.80 9.52 11.27
C LYS A 266 -21.12 9.83 9.94
N GLY A 267 -20.01 9.14 9.63
CA GLY A 267 -19.36 9.26 8.33
C GLY A 267 -20.23 8.80 7.18
N LEU A 268 -20.92 7.65 7.33
CA LEU A 268 -21.82 7.10 6.32
C LEU A 268 -23.08 7.96 6.15
N GLU A 269 -23.72 8.38 7.24
CA GLU A 269 -24.87 9.29 7.21
C GLU A 269 -24.54 10.60 6.48
N TYR A 270 -23.34 11.15 6.70
CA TYR A 270 -22.87 12.35 6.01
C TYR A 270 -22.79 12.17 4.49
N ILE A 271 -22.22 11.06 4.01
CA ILE A 271 -22.12 10.81 2.56
C ILE A 271 -23.47 10.41 1.96
N HIS A 272 -24.31 9.67 2.69
CA HIS A 272 -25.68 9.33 2.25
C HIS A 272 -26.54 10.57 2.10
N GLY A 273 -26.42 11.55 3.00
CA GLY A 273 -27.07 12.86 2.88
C GLY A 273 -26.67 13.65 1.63
N LYS A 274 -25.56 13.27 0.98
CA LYS A 274 -25.11 13.80 -0.32
C LYS A 274 -25.42 12.87 -1.50
N ASN A 275 -26.24 11.83 -1.28
CA ASN A 275 -26.55 10.78 -2.27
C ASN A 275 -25.32 10.01 -2.76
N ILE A 276 -24.29 9.89 -1.90
CA ILE A 276 -23.08 9.11 -2.19
C ILE A 276 -23.15 7.83 -1.39
N LEU A 277 -22.96 6.68 -2.06
CA LEU A 277 -22.74 5.37 -1.45
C LEU A 277 -21.27 5.02 -1.55
N HIS A 278 -20.70 4.48 -0.45
CA HIS A 278 -19.27 4.14 -0.38
C HIS A 278 -18.90 2.96 -1.27
N ARG A 279 -19.73 1.93 -1.27
CA ARG A 279 -19.63 0.70 -2.11
C ARG A 279 -18.47 -0.25 -1.80
N ASP A 280 -17.54 0.14 -0.94
CA ASP A 280 -16.42 -0.69 -0.52
C ASP A 280 -16.14 -0.52 0.98
N ILE A 281 -17.20 -0.66 1.78
CA ILE A 281 -17.06 -0.63 3.24
C ILE A 281 -16.32 -1.88 3.68
N SER A 282 -15.12 -1.69 4.26
CA SER A 282 -14.28 -2.77 4.74
C SER A 282 -13.43 -2.32 5.93
N LEU A 283 -12.88 -3.28 6.66
CA LEU A 283 -12.04 -3.01 7.84
C LEU A 283 -10.70 -2.32 7.51
N VAL A 284 -10.27 -2.38 6.25
CA VAL A 284 -9.03 -1.76 5.76
C VAL A 284 -9.26 -0.40 5.12
N ASN A 285 -10.50 -0.07 4.75
CA ASN A 285 -10.91 1.23 4.20
C ASN A 285 -11.49 2.17 5.27
N ILE A 286 -11.53 1.71 6.52
CA ILE A 286 -11.85 2.51 7.69
C ILE A 286 -10.56 2.66 8.49
N PHE A 287 -10.23 3.89 8.86
CA PHE A 287 -8.97 4.25 9.46
C PHE A 287 -9.15 4.87 10.84
N VAL A 288 -8.08 4.81 11.63
CA VAL A 288 -8.00 5.44 12.95
C VAL A 288 -6.93 6.52 12.91
N LYS A 289 -7.30 7.71 13.36
CA LYS A 289 -6.40 8.82 13.62
C LYS A 289 -6.26 9.02 15.11
N HIS A 290 -5.03 8.91 15.61
CA HIS A 290 -4.72 9.11 17.01
C HIS A 290 -4.46 10.59 17.30
N TYR A 291 -5.10 11.10 18.34
CA TYR A 291 -4.80 12.36 18.99
C TYR A 291 -4.49 12.07 20.47
N GLU A 292 -3.97 13.05 21.20
CA GLU A 292 -3.59 12.86 22.61
C GLU A 292 -4.75 12.30 23.46
N ASP A 293 -5.95 12.86 23.30
CA ASP A 293 -7.11 12.54 24.16
C ASP A 293 -8.20 11.74 23.45
N VAL A 294 -8.12 11.55 22.10
CA VAL A 294 -9.21 10.94 21.35
C VAL A 294 -8.74 10.23 20.09
N ASN A 295 -9.41 9.12 19.77
CA ASN A 295 -9.28 8.45 18.49
C ASN A 295 -10.42 8.86 17.55
N VAL A 296 -10.09 9.36 16.36
CA VAL A 296 -11.06 9.70 15.34
C VAL A 296 -11.07 8.64 14.26
N ILE A 297 -12.27 8.09 13.99
CA ILE A 297 -12.49 7.08 12.95
C ILE A 297 -12.89 7.78 11.66
N LYS A 298 -12.22 7.45 10.56
CA LYS A 298 -12.45 8.06 9.26
C LYS A 298 -12.65 7.03 8.16
N LEU A 299 -13.59 7.29 7.28
CA LEU A 299 -13.82 6.52 6.05
C LEU A 299 -12.87 7.04 4.96
N GLY A 300 -12.27 6.13 4.23
CA GLY A 300 -11.41 6.43 3.07
C GLY A 300 -11.59 5.41 1.97
N ASP A 301 -10.87 5.57 0.87
CA ASP A 301 -10.93 4.75 -0.34
C ASP A 301 -12.32 4.72 -1.01
N PHE A 302 -12.61 5.80 -1.72
CA PHE A 302 -13.85 6.00 -2.47
C PHE A 302 -13.75 5.53 -3.94
N GLY A 303 -12.82 4.65 -4.25
CA GLY A 303 -12.51 4.20 -5.62
C GLY A 303 -13.66 3.48 -6.35
N LEU A 304 -14.66 2.95 -5.61
CA LEU A 304 -15.84 2.29 -6.19
C LEU A 304 -17.10 3.18 -6.22
N VAL A 305 -16.99 4.42 -5.76
CA VAL A 305 -18.14 5.35 -5.78
C VAL A 305 -18.55 5.66 -7.22
N LYS A 306 -19.83 5.50 -7.52
CA LYS A 306 -20.41 5.82 -8.82
C LYS A 306 -20.78 7.31 -8.85
N ASN A 307 -20.25 8.04 -9.83
CA ASN A 307 -20.82 9.33 -10.16
C ASN A 307 -22.14 9.09 -10.93
N PRO A 308 -23.27 9.71 -10.54
CA PRO A 308 -24.55 9.56 -11.24
C PRO A 308 -24.46 9.87 -12.74
N GLU A 309 -23.48 10.65 -13.16
CA GLU A 309 -23.29 11.08 -14.56
C GLU A 309 -22.46 10.09 -15.42
N ASN A 310 -21.78 9.09 -14.84
CA ASN A 310 -20.91 8.18 -15.55
C ASN A 310 -21.30 6.71 -15.42
N ARG A 311 -21.83 6.11 -16.51
CA ARG A 311 -22.21 4.67 -16.63
C ARG A 311 -21.01 3.74 -16.95
N LEU A 312 -19.84 3.97 -16.36
CA LEU A 312 -18.58 3.31 -16.80
C LEU A 312 -18.10 2.15 -15.92
N THR A 313 -18.98 1.36 -15.35
CA THR A 313 -18.58 0.22 -14.51
C THR A 313 -18.60 -1.10 -15.26
N SER A 314 -17.49 -1.85 -15.28
CA SER A 314 -17.43 -3.23 -15.76
C SER A 314 -17.74 -4.21 -14.63
N LEU A 315 -18.54 -5.23 -14.91
CA LEU A 315 -19.03 -6.22 -13.95
C LEU A 315 -17.95 -7.01 -13.19
N GLN A 316 -16.74 -7.15 -13.72
CA GLN A 316 -15.69 -8.00 -13.14
C GLN A 316 -14.80 -7.30 -12.09
N THR A 317 -14.74 -5.97 -12.06
CA THR A 317 -13.85 -5.21 -11.15
C THR A 317 -14.51 -4.96 -9.77
N GLU A 318 -15.78 -5.24 -9.61
CA GLU A 318 -16.66 -4.66 -8.60
C GLU A 318 -16.90 -5.52 -7.36
N VAL A 319 -16.54 -6.81 -7.37
CA VAL A 319 -16.80 -7.74 -6.24
C VAL A 319 -15.59 -7.87 -5.29
N LYS A 320 -14.63 -6.95 -5.33
CA LYS A 320 -13.36 -7.08 -4.58
C LYS A 320 -13.42 -6.73 -3.09
N GLY A 321 -14.46 -6.10 -2.58
CA GLY A 321 -14.59 -5.82 -1.15
C GLY A 321 -14.90 -7.10 -0.36
N SER A 322 -13.99 -7.54 0.53
CA SER A 322 -14.14 -8.79 1.31
C SER A 322 -15.39 -8.83 2.21
N LEU A 323 -16.04 -7.69 2.43
CA LEU A 323 -17.25 -7.55 3.25
C LEU A 323 -18.52 -7.26 2.44
N ASN A 324 -18.42 -7.07 1.12
CA ASN A 324 -19.56 -6.79 0.26
C ASN A 324 -20.57 -7.95 0.27
N ASP A 325 -21.80 -7.60 -0.06
CA ASP A 325 -22.92 -8.55 -0.21
C ASP A 325 -22.62 -9.52 -1.36
N PRO A 326 -22.59 -10.84 -1.10
CA PRO A 326 -22.39 -11.84 -2.14
C PRO A 326 -23.44 -11.80 -3.26
N ASP A 327 -24.67 -11.34 -2.97
CA ASP A 327 -25.74 -11.25 -3.96
C ASP A 327 -25.48 -10.18 -5.05
N LEU A 328 -24.53 -9.28 -4.84
CA LEU A 328 -24.09 -8.34 -5.88
C LEU A 328 -23.55 -9.01 -7.14
N VAL A 329 -23.12 -10.28 -7.04
CA VAL A 329 -22.76 -11.09 -8.21
C VAL A 329 -23.98 -11.34 -9.11
N ASN A 330 -25.16 -11.53 -8.51
CA ASN A 330 -26.39 -11.84 -9.21
C ASN A 330 -27.11 -10.57 -9.68
N VAL A 331 -27.28 -9.60 -8.78
CA VAL A 331 -28.05 -8.37 -9.07
C VAL A 331 -27.24 -7.32 -9.83
N GLY A 332 -25.94 -7.43 -9.82
CA GLY A 332 -25.00 -6.49 -10.45
C GLY A 332 -24.82 -5.19 -9.67
N PHE A 333 -23.62 -4.65 -9.74
CA PHE A 333 -23.22 -3.42 -9.02
C PHE A 333 -23.96 -2.15 -9.49
N ALA A 334 -24.60 -2.21 -10.66
CA ALA A 334 -25.45 -1.14 -11.16
C ALA A 334 -26.66 -0.90 -10.25
N ASN A 335 -27.13 -1.97 -9.59
CA ASN A 335 -28.30 -1.98 -8.68
C ASN A 335 -27.88 -1.86 -7.21
N TYR A 336 -26.63 -1.46 -6.93
CA TYR A 336 -26.15 -1.25 -5.55
C TYR A 336 -26.93 -0.14 -4.85
N GLU A 337 -27.45 -0.46 -3.68
CA GLU A 337 -28.26 0.44 -2.86
C GLU A 337 -27.83 0.40 -1.39
N ILE A 338 -28.44 1.25 -0.56
CA ILE A 338 -28.10 1.43 0.85
C ILE A 338 -28.15 0.12 1.66
N ARG A 339 -29.03 -0.85 1.31
CA ARG A 339 -29.14 -2.15 1.99
C ARG A 339 -27.96 -3.08 1.71
N HIS A 340 -27.19 -2.85 0.66
CA HIS A 340 -25.89 -3.50 0.44
C HIS A 340 -24.80 -2.87 1.33
N GLU A 341 -24.87 -1.55 1.58
CA GLU A 341 -23.97 -0.91 2.53
C GLU A 341 -24.25 -1.33 3.98
N THR A 342 -25.52 -1.40 4.38
CA THR A 342 -25.86 -1.86 5.74
C THR A 342 -25.49 -3.34 5.95
N PHE A 343 -25.49 -4.17 4.90
CA PHE A 343 -24.94 -5.52 4.97
C PHE A 343 -23.42 -5.50 5.32
N ALA A 344 -22.62 -4.77 4.56
CA ALA A 344 -21.19 -4.65 4.83
C ALA A 344 -20.92 -4.00 6.20
N LEU A 345 -21.67 -2.95 6.54
CA LEU A 345 -21.58 -2.26 7.83
C LEU A 345 -21.92 -3.18 9.00
N THR A 346 -22.91 -4.08 8.85
CA THR A 346 -23.23 -5.09 9.87
C THR A 346 -22.02 -5.95 10.19
N ARG A 347 -21.27 -6.38 9.18
CA ARG A 347 -20.07 -7.19 9.35
C ARG A 347 -18.93 -6.40 10.03
N VAL A 348 -18.78 -5.13 9.68
CA VAL A 348 -17.85 -4.22 10.36
C VAL A 348 -18.23 -4.05 11.83
N CYS A 349 -19.52 -3.76 12.13
CA CYS A 349 -19.99 -3.61 13.50
C CYS A 349 -19.79 -4.90 14.32
N TYR A 350 -20.06 -6.05 13.73
CA TYR A 350 -19.80 -7.34 14.39
C TYR A 350 -18.34 -7.49 14.77
N PHE A 351 -17.42 -7.17 13.84
CA PHE A 351 -15.98 -7.20 14.13
C PHE A 351 -15.59 -6.22 15.24
N VAL A 352 -16.07 -5.00 15.19
CA VAL A 352 -15.80 -4.00 16.23
C VAL A 352 -16.32 -4.47 17.60
N LEU A 353 -17.50 -5.07 17.65
CA LEU A 353 -18.10 -5.55 18.90
C LEU A 353 -17.39 -6.78 19.48
N THR A 354 -16.84 -7.66 18.65
CA THR A 354 -16.39 -8.99 19.09
C THR A 354 -14.91 -9.28 18.82
N GLY A 355 -14.25 -8.51 17.97
CA GLY A 355 -12.92 -8.81 17.44
C GLY A 355 -12.87 -10.00 16.48
N ARG A 356 -14.03 -10.50 16.02
CA ARG A 356 -14.14 -11.69 15.17
C ARG A 356 -14.76 -11.35 13.82
N THR A 357 -14.28 -11.99 12.77
CA THR A 357 -14.85 -11.88 11.41
C THR A 357 -15.85 -13.01 11.11
N ASN A 358 -15.77 -14.13 11.83
CA ASN A 358 -16.61 -15.31 11.60
C ASN A 358 -17.68 -15.47 12.71
N ILE A 359 -18.93 -15.55 12.27
CA ILE A 359 -20.10 -15.72 13.14
C ILE A 359 -20.30 -17.14 13.68
N SER A 360 -19.66 -18.17 13.09
CA SER A 360 -19.93 -19.59 13.37
C SER A 360 -19.79 -19.98 14.84
N LYS A 361 -18.91 -19.28 15.57
CA LYS A 361 -18.69 -19.51 17.02
C LYS A 361 -19.47 -18.56 17.93
N GLN A 362 -20.31 -17.70 17.36
CA GLN A 362 -21.14 -16.77 18.14
C GLN A 362 -22.33 -17.50 18.75
N LYS A 363 -22.45 -17.42 20.07
CA LYS A 363 -23.60 -17.97 20.81
C LYS A 363 -24.90 -17.24 20.42
N GLU A 364 -26.04 -17.93 20.62
CA GLU A 364 -27.36 -17.28 20.49
C GLU A 364 -27.45 -16.09 21.45
N GLY A 365 -28.05 -15.00 20.97
CA GLY A 365 -28.14 -13.76 21.73
C GLY A 365 -28.37 -12.55 20.82
N VAL A 366 -28.27 -11.37 21.39
CA VAL A 366 -28.56 -10.10 20.69
C VAL A 366 -27.58 -9.85 19.53
N ILE A 367 -26.30 -10.16 19.71
CA ILE A 367 -25.29 -10.00 18.64
C ILE A 367 -25.59 -10.90 17.45
N LYS A 368 -25.99 -12.15 17.69
CA LYS A 368 -26.37 -13.08 16.60
C LYS A 368 -27.64 -12.64 15.89
N LYS A 369 -28.61 -12.13 16.63
CA LYS A 369 -29.86 -11.56 16.06
C LYS A 369 -29.53 -10.32 15.20
N PHE A 370 -28.67 -9.42 15.69
CA PHE A 370 -28.20 -8.27 14.94
C PHE A 370 -27.53 -8.69 13.63
N TRP A 371 -26.60 -9.66 13.69
CA TRP A 371 -25.95 -10.21 12.50
C TRP A 371 -26.97 -10.79 11.51
N ASN A 372 -27.84 -11.68 11.97
CA ASN A 372 -28.82 -12.37 11.13
C ASN A 372 -29.77 -11.39 10.42
N LYS A 373 -30.15 -10.30 11.09
CA LYS A 373 -30.95 -9.23 10.46
C LYS A 373 -30.13 -8.53 9.38
N GLY A 374 -28.95 -8.02 9.70
CA GLY A 374 -28.17 -7.18 8.78
C GLY A 374 -27.57 -7.93 7.59
N THR A 375 -27.33 -9.25 7.72
CA THR A 375 -26.81 -10.12 6.66
C THR A 375 -27.87 -11.06 6.08
N ASN A 376 -29.16 -10.75 6.25
CA ASN A 376 -30.24 -11.57 5.73
C ASN A 376 -30.14 -11.70 4.20
N THR A 377 -30.41 -12.89 3.68
CA THR A 377 -30.44 -13.15 2.23
C THR A 377 -31.60 -12.37 1.54
N ASP A 378 -32.72 -12.23 2.19
CA ASP A 378 -33.77 -11.30 1.74
C ASP A 378 -33.38 -9.87 2.10
N ILE A 379 -33.03 -9.08 1.08
CA ILE A 379 -32.62 -7.69 1.23
C ILE A 379 -33.69 -6.82 1.94
N ASN A 380 -34.98 -7.19 1.85
CA ASN A 380 -36.07 -6.45 2.47
C ASN A 380 -36.11 -6.61 4.00
N GLN A 381 -35.49 -7.66 4.52
CA GLN A 381 -35.40 -7.93 5.96
C GLN A 381 -34.18 -7.25 6.61
N ARG A 382 -33.30 -6.68 5.83
CA ARG A 382 -32.09 -5.98 6.32
C ARG A 382 -32.41 -4.61 6.93
N PHE A 383 -31.44 -4.03 7.58
CA PHE A 383 -31.52 -2.62 8.00
C PHE A 383 -31.67 -1.71 6.77
N LYS A 384 -32.67 -0.84 6.81
CA LYS A 384 -33.05 0.03 5.70
C LYS A 384 -32.18 1.29 5.61
N SER A 385 -31.51 1.63 6.71
CA SER A 385 -30.63 2.79 6.79
C SER A 385 -29.53 2.58 7.83
N VAL A 386 -28.54 3.47 7.83
CA VAL A 386 -27.46 3.47 8.83
C VAL A 386 -28.01 3.81 10.21
N GLU A 387 -28.98 4.71 10.31
CA GLU A 387 -29.65 5.10 11.55
C GLU A 387 -30.37 3.91 12.20
N GLU A 388 -31.09 3.10 11.41
CA GLU A 388 -31.75 1.90 11.92
C GLU A 388 -30.73 0.89 12.46
N LEU A 389 -29.64 0.68 11.73
CA LEU A 389 -28.56 -0.21 12.17
C LEU A 389 -27.89 0.33 13.44
N TYR A 390 -27.57 1.63 13.47
CA TYR A 390 -26.97 2.29 14.63
C TYR A 390 -27.86 2.15 15.88
N ALA A 391 -29.16 2.37 15.78
CA ALA A 391 -30.10 2.18 16.87
C ALA A 391 -30.07 0.74 17.42
N ALA A 392 -29.99 -0.24 16.53
CA ALA A 392 -29.87 -1.64 16.92
C ALA A 392 -28.57 -1.94 17.67
N VAL A 393 -27.44 -1.35 17.26
CA VAL A 393 -26.16 -1.46 17.99
C VAL A 393 -26.23 -0.80 19.37
N MET A 394 -26.85 0.38 19.46
CA MET A 394 -26.99 1.10 20.74
C MET A 394 -27.87 0.35 21.75
N ALA A 395 -28.80 -0.47 21.30
CA ALA A 395 -29.65 -1.33 22.15
C ALA A 395 -28.90 -2.55 22.75
N ILE A 396 -27.70 -2.89 22.27
CA ILE A 396 -26.87 -3.98 22.83
C ILE A 396 -26.29 -3.52 24.18
N ASN A 397 -26.53 -4.27 25.25
CA ASN A 397 -26.00 -3.99 26.59
C ASN A 397 -25.12 -5.13 27.09
N GLU A 398 -24.28 -4.88 28.08
CA GLU A 398 -23.40 -5.90 28.68
C GLU A 398 -24.17 -7.12 29.20
N SER A 399 -25.39 -6.91 29.71
CA SER A 399 -26.25 -7.98 30.17
C SER A 399 -26.81 -8.86 29.03
N ASN A 400 -26.66 -8.45 27.77
CA ASN A 400 -27.22 -9.10 26.58
C ASN A 400 -26.13 -9.71 25.66
N ILE A 401 -24.85 -9.62 26.04
CA ILE A 401 -23.72 -10.13 25.25
C ILE A 401 -23.35 -11.59 25.62
#